data_6f20d02986c99040b218984cb4a4024a
#
_entry.id   6f20d02986c99040b218984cb4a4024a
#
_cell.length_a   1.000
_cell.length_b   1.000
_cell.length_c   1.000
_cell.angle_alpha   90.00
_cell.angle_beta   90.00
_cell.angle_gamma   90.00
#
_symmetry.space_group_name_H-M   'P 1'
#
loop_
_entity.id
_entity.type
_entity.pdbx_description
1 polymer ?
#
loop_
_entity_poly.entity_id
_entity_poly.type
_entity_poly.pdbx_seq_one_letter_code
_entity_poly.pdbx_strand_id
1 'polypeptide(L)'
;AISGGQVVAQGSKLQKAFGSTEDSPESMIKDFMANGHNLNDPAKISLYANNVGATIDWLHEKVGVKFIPNDLPFLAEYSHRRALEFEGGAKTMAQHLREVIAGNGAQVLYSTRVEKLLQDKDGRVIGVEATDDNGVKYTIKSKATLLTTGGFGNNKDMLVEPIKSTLYYGPVSSTGDGHRMAMELGAKTQLMQYGKRYPNGIEVAPGKAKSTIYANVGAFDQAGILVNIDGKRFVNEKASNRHILDPMLQNANGQGYVFMDQKSWEGFYKRLPETGVSHEDADKYLAQDGKTAPLFVKGATVEEVAAKAGINAAALKATVARYNGFVKAKKDADFDRPVQYMKAEISAEGPYYIVEQRPRFATTMG
;
A
#
# COMPACT_ATOMS: atom_id res chain seq x y z
N ALA A 1 -7.61 5.26 -10.20
CA ALA A 1 -6.42 4.53 -9.74
C ALA A 1 -6.28 4.70 -8.24
N ILE A 2 -5.90 3.64 -7.54
CA ILE A 2 -5.64 3.63 -6.09
C ILE A 2 -4.14 3.46 -5.78
N SER A 3 -3.28 3.45 -6.82
CA SER A 3 -1.82 3.45 -6.68
C SER A 3 -1.34 4.77 -6.08
N GLY A 4 -0.25 4.73 -5.30
CA GLY A 4 0.40 5.93 -4.76
C GLY A 4 1.04 6.84 -5.81
N GLY A 5 1.20 6.36 -7.06
CA GLY A 5 1.74 7.19 -8.14
C GLY A 5 3.27 7.18 -8.21
N GLN A 6 3.88 6.11 -7.78
CA GLN A 6 5.33 5.90 -7.86
C GLN A 6 5.68 4.70 -8.74
N VAL A 7 6.83 4.77 -9.40
CA VAL A 7 7.47 3.64 -10.08
C VAL A 7 8.91 3.51 -9.62
N VAL A 8 9.30 2.29 -9.30
CA VAL A 8 10.67 1.99 -8.86
C VAL A 8 11.48 1.57 -10.08
N ALA A 9 12.48 2.38 -10.43
CA ALA A 9 13.32 2.15 -11.60
C ALA A 9 14.79 2.42 -11.26
N GLN A 10 15.67 1.95 -12.10
CA GLN A 10 17.09 2.30 -12.11
C GLN A 10 17.56 2.57 -13.53
N GLY A 11 18.59 3.39 -13.70
CA GLY A 11 19.31 3.57 -14.96
C GLY A 11 18.63 4.50 -15.98
N SER A 12 17.50 5.15 -15.66
CA SER A 12 16.89 6.14 -16.53
C SER A 12 17.68 7.47 -16.57
N LYS A 13 17.53 8.23 -17.64
CA LYS A 13 18.07 9.60 -17.74
C LYS A 13 17.48 10.50 -16.67
N LEU A 14 16.19 10.35 -16.38
CA LEU A 14 15.49 11.10 -15.32
C LEU A 14 16.09 10.83 -13.94
N GLN A 15 16.36 9.58 -13.60
CA GLN A 15 16.99 9.24 -12.32
C GLN A 15 18.35 9.92 -12.16
N LYS A 16 19.17 9.88 -13.20
CA LYS A 16 20.47 10.55 -13.21
C LYS A 16 20.33 12.07 -13.06
N ALA A 17 19.35 12.67 -13.76
CA ALA A 17 19.05 14.09 -13.66
C ALA A 17 18.55 14.50 -12.26
N PHE A 18 17.91 13.57 -11.54
CA PHE A 18 17.41 13.77 -10.16
C PHE A 18 18.42 13.33 -9.09
N GLY A 19 19.68 13.11 -9.46
CA GLY A 19 20.79 12.89 -8.53
C GLY A 19 21.09 11.44 -8.15
N SER A 20 20.40 10.44 -8.71
CA SER A 20 20.72 9.02 -8.48
C SER A 20 21.67 8.50 -9.56
N THR A 21 22.96 8.58 -9.32
CA THR A 21 24.01 8.22 -10.30
C THR A 21 24.73 6.90 -9.99
N GLU A 22 24.61 6.39 -8.77
CA GLU A 22 25.39 5.23 -8.28
C GLU A 22 24.61 3.91 -8.29
N ASP A 23 23.37 3.91 -8.79
CA ASP A 23 22.54 2.72 -8.86
C ASP A 23 22.89 1.83 -10.07
N SER A 24 22.63 0.53 -9.93
CA SER A 24 22.91 -0.45 -10.98
C SER A 24 21.85 -1.55 -11.04
N PRO A 25 21.73 -2.28 -12.18
CA PRO A 25 20.89 -3.46 -12.28
C PRO A 25 21.17 -4.50 -11.19
N GLU A 26 22.45 -4.75 -10.89
CA GLU A 26 22.88 -5.73 -9.89
C GLU A 26 22.41 -5.35 -8.49
N SER A 27 22.53 -4.06 -8.13
CA SER A 27 22.05 -3.52 -6.86
C SER A 27 20.52 -3.66 -6.75
N MET A 28 19.79 -3.36 -7.84
CA MET A 28 18.35 -3.51 -7.89
C MET A 28 17.90 -4.98 -7.78
N ILE A 29 18.59 -5.90 -8.48
CA ILE A 29 18.34 -7.34 -8.40
C ILE A 29 18.52 -7.83 -6.97
N LYS A 30 19.63 -7.45 -6.32
CA LYS A 30 19.93 -7.82 -4.93
C LYS A 30 18.82 -7.39 -3.97
N ASP A 31 18.38 -6.14 -4.07
CA ASP A 31 17.31 -5.60 -3.22
C ASP A 31 15.99 -6.32 -3.46
N PHE A 32 15.61 -6.54 -4.71
CA PHE A 32 14.36 -7.21 -5.07
C PHE A 32 14.35 -8.68 -4.63
N MET A 33 15.45 -9.39 -4.82
CA MET A 33 15.57 -10.78 -4.34
C MET A 33 15.48 -10.85 -2.82
N ALA A 34 16.18 -9.96 -2.10
CA ALA A 34 16.13 -9.91 -0.63
C ALA A 34 14.71 -9.59 -0.12
N ASN A 35 14.04 -8.57 -0.71
CA ASN A 35 12.69 -8.20 -0.32
C ASN A 35 11.65 -9.28 -0.65
N GLY A 36 11.86 -10.04 -1.69
CA GLY A 36 11.04 -11.18 -2.09
C GLY A 36 11.41 -12.49 -1.40
N HIS A 37 12.29 -12.49 -0.38
CA HIS A 37 12.78 -13.69 0.31
C HIS A 37 13.37 -14.74 -0.62
N ASN A 38 13.95 -14.32 -1.74
CA ASN A 38 14.47 -15.18 -2.82
C ASN A 38 13.41 -16.10 -3.46
N LEU A 39 12.12 -15.77 -3.32
CA LEU A 39 11.02 -16.46 -3.99
C LEU A 39 10.77 -15.95 -5.41
N ASN A 40 11.34 -14.80 -5.75
CA ASN A 40 11.24 -14.19 -7.06
C ASN A 40 11.92 -15.07 -8.11
N ASP A 41 11.41 -15.02 -9.33
CA ASP A 41 12.11 -15.58 -10.50
C ASP A 41 13.31 -14.67 -10.86
N PRO A 42 14.56 -15.14 -10.70
CA PRO A 42 15.75 -14.31 -10.95
C PRO A 42 15.83 -13.81 -12.41
N ALA A 43 15.36 -14.58 -13.38
CA ALA A 43 15.38 -14.19 -14.79
C ALA A 43 14.44 -13.02 -15.05
N LYS A 44 13.23 -13.05 -14.47
CA LYS A 44 12.26 -11.96 -14.59
C LYS A 44 12.74 -10.69 -13.90
N ILE A 45 13.32 -10.81 -12.71
CA ILE A 45 13.90 -9.66 -11.99
C ILE A 45 15.08 -9.06 -12.76
N SER A 46 15.95 -9.90 -13.33
CA SER A 46 17.06 -9.44 -14.19
C SER A 46 16.55 -8.73 -15.43
N LEU A 47 15.53 -9.29 -16.10
CA LEU A 47 14.89 -8.64 -17.25
C LEU A 47 14.34 -7.27 -16.89
N TYR A 48 13.62 -7.16 -15.77
CA TYR A 48 13.08 -5.88 -15.29
C TYR A 48 14.22 -4.88 -15.01
N ALA A 49 15.19 -5.25 -14.19
CA ALA A 49 16.27 -4.37 -13.76
C ALA A 49 17.09 -3.82 -14.93
N ASN A 50 17.33 -4.63 -15.97
CA ASN A 50 18.10 -4.21 -17.13
C ASN A 50 17.34 -3.35 -18.14
N ASN A 51 16.00 -3.34 -18.10
CA ASN A 51 15.18 -2.66 -19.12
C ASN A 51 14.32 -1.51 -18.57
N VAL A 52 14.09 -1.43 -17.27
CA VAL A 52 13.17 -0.45 -16.68
C VAL A 52 13.59 0.99 -16.94
N GLY A 53 14.90 1.29 -16.89
CA GLY A 53 15.41 2.64 -17.17
C GLY A 53 15.05 3.15 -18.56
N ALA A 54 15.31 2.34 -19.58
CA ALA A 54 14.95 2.66 -20.96
C ALA A 54 13.41 2.78 -21.15
N THR A 55 12.65 1.97 -20.43
CA THR A 55 11.18 2.04 -20.44
C THR A 55 10.68 3.36 -19.85
N ILE A 56 11.28 3.82 -18.75
CA ILE A 56 10.96 5.13 -18.15
C ILE A 56 11.29 6.27 -19.10
N ASP A 57 12.46 6.23 -19.73
CA ASP A 57 12.85 7.24 -20.72
C ASP A 57 11.87 7.27 -21.91
N TRP A 58 11.45 6.12 -22.41
CA TRP A 58 10.43 6.01 -23.45
C TRP A 58 9.07 6.57 -23.00
N LEU A 59 8.61 6.21 -21.79
CA LEU A 59 7.36 6.75 -21.22
C LEU A 59 7.39 8.28 -21.14
N HIS A 60 8.53 8.84 -20.73
CA HIS A 60 8.69 10.28 -20.60
C HIS A 60 8.82 10.98 -21.95
N GLU A 61 9.74 10.52 -22.80
CA GLU A 61 10.14 11.21 -24.05
C GLU A 61 9.15 10.99 -25.19
N LYS A 62 8.57 9.78 -25.29
CA LYS A 62 7.71 9.39 -26.42
C LYS A 62 6.23 9.35 -26.07
N VAL A 63 5.88 8.87 -24.88
CA VAL A 63 4.49 8.78 -24.43
C VAL A 63 4.05 10.08 -23.76
N GLY A 64 4.98 10.89 -23.26
CA GLY A 64 4.71 12.19 -22.65
C GLY A 64 4.31 12.13 -21.17
N VAL A 65 4.52 10.98 -20.49
CA VAL A 65 4.29 10.86 -19.04
C VAL A 65 5.19 11.82 -18.29
N LYS A 66 4.63 12.59 -17.36
CA LYS A 66 5.36 13.57 -16.56
C LYS A 66 5.72 13.00 -15.20
N PHE A 67 6.92 13.32 -14.73
CA PHE A 67 7.45 12.95 -13.43
C PHE A 67 7.82 14.22 -12.64
N ILE A 68 7.70 14.16 -11.31
CA ILE A 68 8.06 15.27 -10.43
C ILE A 68 9.59 15.37 -10.39
N PRO A 69 10.20 16.49 -10.80
CA PRO A 69 11.63 16.72 -10.67
C PRO A 69 11.98 17.04 -9.21
N ASN A 70 12.36 16.05 -8.46
CA ASN A 70 12.71 16.17 -7.05
C ASN A 70 13.86 15.22 -6.68
N ASP A 71 14.36 15.35 -5.47
CA ASP A 71 15.16 14.32 -4.83
C ASP A 71 14.32 13.06 -4.69
N LEU A 72 14.70 12.00 -5.39
CA LEU A 72 13.97 10.73 -5.37
C LEU A 72 13.69 10.28 -3.94
N PRO A 73 12.44 9.94 -3.57
CA PRO A 73 12.12 9.47 -2.24
C PRO A 73 12.96 8.24 -1.87
N PHE A 74 13.49 8.24 -0.64
CA PHE A 74 14.13 7.05 -0.10
C PHE A 74 13.07 6.09 0.44
N LEU A 75 13.02 4.89 -0.10
CA LEU A 75 12.21 3.80 0.40
C LEU A 75 13.12 2.82 1.15
N ALA A 76 12.83 2.57 2.41
CA ALA A 76 13.67 1.77 3.31
C ALA A 76 13.86 0.30 2.87
N GLU A 77 13.07 -0.15 1.91
CA GLU A 77 13.19 -1.46 1.28
C GLU A 77 14.32 -1.55 0.24
N TYR A 78 14.96 -0.43 -0.14
CA TYR A 78 15.96 -0.39 -1.20
C TYR A 78 17.25 0.28 -0.73
N SER A 79 18.37 -0.16 -1.26
CA SER A 79 19.69 0.39 -0.96
C SER A 79 19.94 1.76 -1.62
N HIS A 80 19.20 2.09 -2.68
CA HIS A 80 19.33 3.35 -3.43
C HIS A 80 17.96 4.05 -3.58
N ARG A 81 18.01 5.37 -3.87
CA ARG A 81 16.81 6.15 -4.21
C ARG A 81 16.37 5.82 -5.63
N ARG A 82 15.23 5.15 -5.78
CA ARG A 82 14.73 4.61 -7.06
C ARG A 82 13.31 4.99 -7.40
N ALA A 83 12.59 5.60 -6.47
CA ALA A 83 11.18 5.90 -6.67
C ALA A 83 11.01 7.20 -7.47
N LEU A 84 10.55 7.07 -8.70
CA LEU A 84 10.08 8.18 -9.52
C LEU A 84 8.60 8.42 -9.25
N GLU A 85 8.19 9.66 -9.03
CA GLU A 85 6.81 10.05 -8.77
C GLU A 85 6.17 10.66 -10.01
N PHE A 86 4.95 10.20 -10.34
CA PHE A 86 4.18 10.80 -11.44
C PHE A 86 3.64 12.16 -11.04
N GLU A 87 3.80 13.17 -11.89
CA GLU A 87 3.18 14.48 -11.69
C GLU A 87 1.65 14.35 -11.65
N GLY A 88 1.03 14.89 -10.60
CA GLY A 88 -0.41 14.71 -10.33
C GLY A 88 -0.82 13.28 -9.93
N GLY A 89 0.15 12.40 -9.64
CA GLY A 89 -0.07 11.05 -9.16
C GLY A 89 -0.58 10.06 -10.20
N ALA A 90 -0.88 8.83 -9.77
CA ALA A 90 -1.30 7.75 -10.65
C ALA A 90 -2.61 8.03 -11.42
N LYS A 91 -3.50 8.85 -10.87
CA LYS A 91 -4.76 9.23 -11.55
C LYS A 91 -4.47 10.04 -12.81
N THR A 92 -3.63 11.05 -12.71
CA THR A 92 -3.24 11.91 -13.84
C THR A 92 -2.48 11.11 -14.91
N MET A 93 -1.53 10.29 -14.49
CA MET A 93 -0.83 9.38 -15.40
C MET A 93 -1.79 8.45 -16.15
N ALA A 94 -2.74 7.82 -15.46
CA ALA A 94 -3.72 6.92 -16.09
C ALA A 94 -4.66 7.66 -17.05
N GLN A 95 -5.03 8.90 -16.75
CA GLN A 95 -5.83 9.74 -17.66
C GLN A 95 -5.03 10.06 -18.92
N HIS A 96 -3.79 10.51 -18.78
CA HIS A 96 -2.90 10.78 -19.91
C HIS A 96 -2.72 9.55 -20.81
N LEU A 97 -2.48 8.36 -20.23
CA LEU A 97 -2.37 7.13 -21.03
C LEU A 97 -3.65 6.80 -21.81
N ARG A 98 -4.85 7.08 -21.27
CA ARG A 98 -6.11 6.89 -22.02
C ARG A 98 -6.18 7.82 -23.23
N GLU A 99 -5.77 9.07 -23.08
CA GLU A 99 -5.74 10.05 -24.18
C GLU A 99 -4.76 9.62 -25.28
N VAL A 100 -3.58 9.14 -24.89
CA VAL A 100 -2.57 8.60 -25.83
C VAL A 100 -3.11 7.38 -26.56
N ILE A 101 -3.76 6.44 -25.88
CA ILE A 101 -4.36 5.23 -26.48
C ILE A 101 -5.42 5.63 -27.50
N ALA A 102 -6.32 6.54 -27.13
CA ALA A 102 -7.38 7.02 -28.03
C ALA A 102 -6.79 7.74 -29.27
N GLY A 103 -5.76 8.58 -29.07
CA GLY A 103 -5.07 9.29 -30.14
C GLY A 103 -4.31 8.39 -31.13
N ASN A 104 -3.97 7.18 -30.73
CA ASN A 104 -3.28 6.20 -31.59
C ASN A 104 -4.24 5.23 -32.32
N GLY A 105 -5.54 5.49 -32.32
CA GLY A 105 -6.54 4.70 -33.04
C GLY A 105 -6.83 3.32 -32.42
N ALA A 106 -6.39 3.08 -31.21
CA ALA A 106 -6.72 1.84 -30.50
C ALA A 106 -8.19 1.85 -30.07
N GLN A 107 -8.89 0.73 -30.30
CA GLN A 107 -10.27 0.57 -29.82
C GLN A 107 -10.28 0.13 -28.35
N VAL A 108 -11.07 0.80 -27.53
CA VAL A 108 -11.30 0.46 -26.14
C VAL A 108 -12.77 0.17 -25.93
N LEU A 109 -13.11 -1.04 -25.57
CA LEU A 109 -14.47 -1.44 -25.21
C LEU A 109 -14.62 -1.33 -23.69
N TYR A 110 -15.30 -0.28 -23.25
CA TYR A 110 -15.65 -0.10 -21.84
C TYR A 110 -16.88 -0.94 -21.48
N SER A 111 -17.07 -1.18 -20.18
CA SER A 111 -18.22 -1.97 -19.68
C SER A 111 -18.39 -3.31 -20.42
N THR A 112 -17.28 -3.91 -20.84
CA THR A 112 -17.27 -5.14 -21.63
C THR A 112 -16.41 -6.17 -20.92
N ARG A 113 -17.04 -7.19 -20.34
CA ARG A 113 -16.37 -8.22 -19.56
C ARG A 113 -15.94 -9.36 -20.47
N VAL A 114 -14.67 -9.69 -20.46
CA VAL A 114 -14.14 -10.89 -21.09
C VAL A 114 -14.44 -12.08 -20.19
N GLU A 115 -15.08 -13.10 -20.75
CA GLU A 115 -15.56 -14.28 -20.00
C GLU A 115 -14.77 -15.53 -20.33
N LYS A 116 -14.20 -15.59 -21.55
CA LYS A 116 -13.52 -16.79 -22.05
C LYS A 116 -12.39 -16.47 -23.00
N LEU A 117 -11.32 -17.26 -22.95
CA LEU A 117 -10.28 -17.31 -23.99
C LEU A 117 -10.68 -18.36 -25.03
N LEU A 118 -10.55 -18.02 -26.31
CA LEU A 118 -10.84 -18.92 -27.42
C LEU A 118 -9.58 -19.62 -27.89
N GLN A 119 -9.66 -20.93 -28.09
CA GLN A 119 -8.56 -21.73 -28.66
C GLN A 119 -8.95 -22.32 -30.03
N ASP A 120 -7.96 -22.49 -30.88
CA ASP A 120 -8.08 -23.34 -32.07
C ASP A 120 -7.87 -24.80 -31.73
N LYS A 121 -7.93 -25.69 -32.76
CA LYS A 121 -7.75 -27.14 -32.65
C LYS A 121 -6.35 -27.55 -32.14
N ASP A 122 -5.37 -26.67 -32.28
CA ASP A 122 -3.99 -26.91 -31.88
C ASP A 122 -3.67 -26.32 -30.47
N GLY A 123 -4.71 -25.81 -29.78
CA GLY A 123 -4.60 -25.24 -28.42
C GLY A 123 -4.07 -23.79 -28.38
N ARG A 124 -3.89 -23.13 -29.52
CA ARG A 124 -3.46 -21.72 -29.58
C ARG A 124 -4.61 -20.80 -29.24
N VAL A 125 -4.36 -19.80 -28.39
CA VAL A 125 -5.34 -18.73 -28.11
C VAL A 125 -5.48 -17.84 -29.34
N ILE A 126 -6.71 -17.73 -29.86
CA ILE A 126 -7.07 -17.02 -31.10
C ILE A 126 -8.04 -15.86 -30.87
N GLY A 127 -8.37 -15.55 -29.62
CA GLY A 127 -9.29 -14.46 -29.29
C GLY A 127 -9.98 -14.65 -27.96
N VAL A 128 -11.07 -13.91 -27.78
CA VAL A 128 -11.87 -13.89 -26.57
C VAL A 128 -13.37 -13.85 -26.86
N GLU A 129 -14.18 -14.36 -25.92
CA GLU A 129 -15.61 -14.04 -25.82
C GLU A 129 -15.81 -13.00 -24.69
N ALA A 130 -16.65 -12.02 -24.96
CA ALA A 130 -16.95 -10.95 -24.03
C ALA A 130 -18.43 -10.56 -24.09
N THR A 131 -18.95 -9.99 -22.99
CA THR A 131 -20.32 -9.50 -22.90
C THR A 131 -20.30 -8.09 -22.33
N ASP A 132 -21.06 -7.16 -22.95
CA ASP A 132 -21.20 -5.81 -22.42
C ASP A 132 -22.34 -5.69 -21.40
N ASP A 133 -22.47 -4.52 -20.77
CA ASP A 133 -23.50 -4.25 -19.74
C ASP A 133 -24.94 -4.30 -20.30
N ASN A 134 -25.12 -4.27 -21.64
CA ASN A 134 -26.41 -4.43 -22.31
C ASN A 134 -26.71 -5.92 -22.66
N GLY A 135 -25.78 -6.82 -22.33
CA GLY A 135 -25.92 -8.24 -22.65
C GLY A 135 -25.53 -8.60 -24.07
N VAL A 136 -24.93 -7.69 -24.84
CA VAL A 136 -24.45 -7.97 -26.20
C VAL A 136 -23.17 -8.80 -26.10
N LYS A 137 -23.15 -9.92 -26.81
CA LYS A 137 -22.01 -10.85 -26.86
C LYS A 137 -21.10 -10.55 -28.04
N TYR A 138 -19.81 -10.55 -27.76
CA TYR A 138 -18.75 -10.32 -28.73
C TYR A 138 -17.85 -11.53 -28.84
N THR A 139 -17.55 -11.92 -30.07
CA THR A 139 -16.45 -12.86 -30.37
C THR A 139 -15.35 -12.07 -31.07
N ILE A 140 -14.27 -11.79 -30.35
CA ILE A 140 -13.16 -10.98 -30.83
C ILE A 140 -11.99 -11.90 -31.15
N LYS A 141 -11.66 -12.02 -32.46
CA LYS A 141 -10.51 -12.78 -32.94
C LYS A 141 -9.24 -11.94 -32.90
N SER A 142 -8.14 -12.53 -32.50
CA SER A 142 -6.83 -11.86 -32.41
C SER A 142 -5.67 -12.79 -32.75
N LYS A 143 -4.59 -12.21 -33.27
CA LYS A 143 -3.33 -12.95 -33.50
C LYS A 143 -2.59 -13.27 -32.19
N ALA A 144 -2.78 -12.46 -31.17
CA ALA A 144 -2.24 -12.61 -29.82
C ALA A 144 -3.18 -11.98 -28.80
N THR A 145 -3.22 -12.51 -27.59
CA THR A 145 -4.01 -12.00 -26.47
C THR A 145 -3.09 -11.74 -25.30
N LEU A 146 -3.10 -10.51 -24.77
CA LEU A 146 -2.35 -10.12 -23.57
C LEU A 146 -3.33 -9.98 -22.41
N LEU A 147 -3.11 -10.72 -21.33
CA LEU A 147 -3.89 -10.62 -20.10
C LEU A 147 -3.26 -9.59 -19.16
N THR A 148 -3.95 -8.48 -18.90
CA THR A 148 -3.57 -7.43 -17.95
C THR A 148 -4.71 -7.14 -16.98
N THR A 149 -5.40 -8.21 -16.53
CA THR A 149 -6.68 -8.19 -15.82
C THR A 149 -6.54 -7.90 -14.32
N GLY A 150 -5.33 -7.60 -13.84
CA GLY A 150 -5.05 -7.41 -12.41
C GLY A 150 -4.98 -8.72 -11.64
N GLY A 151 -5.08 -8.61 -10.32
CA GLY A 151 -4.97 -9.76 -9.42
C GLY A 151 -6.32 -10.38 -9.04
N PHE A 152 -6.29 -11.19 -7.97
CA PHE A 152 -7.47 -11.90 -7.45
C PHE A 152 -7.81 -11.53 -5.99
N GLY A 153 -7.29 -10.42 -5.47
CA GLY A 153 -7.42 -10.05 -4.05
C GLY A 153 -8.85 -9.77 -3.59
N ASN A 154 -9.77 -9.46 -4.50
CA ASN A 154 -11.19 -9.29 -4.17
C ASN A 154 -12.01 -10.59 -4.27
N ASN A 155 -11.38 -11.71 -4.59
CA ASN A 155 -12.03 -13.02 -4.68
C ASN A 155 -11.56 -13.92 -3.54
N LYS A 156 -12.38 -14.01 -2.47
CA LYS A 156 -12.02 -14.79 -1.27
C LYS A 156 -11.85 -16.28 -1.53
N ASP A 157 -12.45 -16.83 -2.59
CA ASP A 157 -12.35 -18.25 -2.92
C ASP A 157 -10.97 -18.62 -3.51
N MET A 158 -10.27 -17.63 -4.06
CA MET A 158 -8.91 -17.78 -4.57
C MET A 158 -7.84 -17.49 -3.52
N LEU A 159 -8.23 -16.96 -2.35
CA LEU A 159 -7.29 -16.59 -1.29
C LEU A 159 -7.11 -17.76 -0.30
N VAL A 160 -5.88 -17.89 0.20
CA VAL A 160 -5.54 -18.80 1.30
C VAL A 160 -5.03 -18.02 2.51
N GLU A 161 -5.02 -18.68 3.69
CA GLU A 161 -4.49 -18.04 4.90
C GLU A 161 -2.96 -17.79 4.79
N PRO A 162 -2.47 -16.71 5.41
CA PRO A 162 -3.18 -15.74 6.24
C PRO A 162 -3.80 -14.56 5.45
N ILE A 163 -3.73 -14.56 4.12
CA ILE A 163 -4.24 -13.44 3.29
C ILE A 163 -5.76 -13.41 3.30
N LYS A 164 -6.42 -14.57 3.30
CA LYS A 164 -7.89 -14.70 3.28
C LYS A 164 -8.58 -13.96 4.43
N SER A 165 -8.00 -14.01 5.62
CA SER A 165 -8.48 -13.33 6.83
C SER A 165 -7.99 -11.88 6.97
N THR A 166 -7.04 -11.44 6.13
CA THR A 166 -6.53 -10.06 6.16
C THR A 166 -7.47 -9.11 5.43
N LEU A 167 -7.61 -7.87 5.92
CA LEU A 167 -8.45 -6.85 5.29
C LEU A 167 -7.99 -6.51 3.88
N TYR A 168 -8.93 -6.47 2.94
CA TYR A 168 -8.62 -6.14 1.55
C TYR A 168 -8.67 -4.62 1.29
N TYR A 169 -7.58 -4.10 0.72
CA TYR A 169 -7.45 -2.72 0.24
C TYR A 169 -6.97 -2.73 -1.21
N GLY A 170 -7.81 -3.12 -2.12
CA GLY A 170 -7.46 -3.19 -3.53
C GLY A 170 -8.65 -2.86 -4.42
N PRO A 171 -8.46 -2.87 -5.76
CA PRO A 171 -9.55 -2.64 -6.70
C PRO A 171 -10.62 -3.72 -6.59
N VAL A 172 -11.88 -3.29 -6.61
CA VAL A 172 -13.02 -4.23 -6.63
C VAL A 172 -13.01 -5.14 -7.86
N SER A 173 -12.34 -4.72 -8.93
CA SER A 173 -12.16 -5.47 -10.17
C SER A 173 -11.09 -6.56 -10.11
N SER A 174 -10.33 -6.67 -9.02
CA SER A 174 -9.33 -7.75 -8.86
C SER A 174 -10.01 -9.07 -8.46
N THR A 175 -10.79 -9.63 -9.37
CA THR A 175 -11.63 -10.82 -9.17
C THR A 175 -11.00 -12.13 -9.62
N GLY A 176 -9.80 -12.06 -10.25
CA GLY A 176 -9.08 -13.25 -10.74
C GLY A 176 -9.60 -13.80 -12.06
N ASP A 177 -10.40 -13.04 -12.80
CA ASP A 177 -11.00 -13.53 -14.05
C ASP A 177 -9.95 -13.99 -15.07
N GLY A 178 -8.86 -13.23 -15.24
CA GLY A 178 -7.77 -13.63 -16.13
C GLY A 178 -7.04 -14.89 -15.67
N HIS A 179 -6.84 -15.05 -14.36
CA HIS A 179 -6.26 -16.28 -13.80
C HIS A 179 -7.16 -17.48 -14.08
N ARG A 180 -8.47 -17.34 -13.80
CA ARG A 180 -9.44 -18.41 -14.04
C ARG A 180 -9.47 -18.84 -15.52
N MET A 181 -9.60 -17.88 -16.44
CA MET A 181 -9.62 -18.16 -17.87
C MET A 181 -8.33 -18.83 -18.36
N ALA A 182 -7.17 -18.42 -17.83
CA ALA A 182 -5.90 -19.03 -18.19
C ALA A 182 -5.78 -20.45 -17.63
N MET A 183 -6.19 -20.68 -16.37
CA MET A 183 -6.20 -22.00 -15.74
C MET A 183 -7.13 -22.98 -16.46
N GLU A 184 -8.29 -22.53 -16.93
CA GLU A 184 -9.21 -23.35 -17.74
C GLU A 184 -8.55 -23.89 -19.02
N LEU A 185 -7.54 -23.19 -19.53
CA LEU A 185 -6.73 -23.59 -20.67
C LEU A 185 -5.43 -24.33 -20.29
N GLY A 186 -5.27 -24.70 -19.01
CA GLY A 186 -4.12 -25.45 -18.54
C GLY A 186 -2.91 -24.61 -18.16
N ALA A 187 -3.04 -23.29 -17.99
CA ALA A 187 -1.95 -22.46 -17.48
C ALA A 187 -1.55 -22.89 -16.07
N LYS A 188 -0.26 -22.95 -15.81
CA LYS A 188 0.28 -23.22 -14.47
C LYS A 188 0.23 -21.96 -13.63
N THR A 189 -0.03 -22.13 -12.34
CA THR A 189 0.00 -21.07 -11.34
C THR A 189 1.22 -21.18 -10.45
N GLN A 190 1.68 -20.04 -9.91
CA GLN A 190 2.83 -19.95 -9.04
C GLN A 190 2.60 -18.86 -8.01
N LEU A 191 3.03 -19.05 -6.77
CA LEU A 191 2.97 -18.03 -5.70
C LEU A 191 1.55 -17.54 -5.34
N MET A 192 0.49 -18.29 -5.67
CA MET A 192 -0.91 -17.91 -5.40
C MET A 192 -1.21 -17.70 -3.90
N GLN A 193 -0.41 -18.29 -3.01
CA GLN A 193 -0.57 -18.18 -1.55
C GLN A 193 -0.05 -16.86 -0.97
N TYR A 194 0.61 -16.03 -1.77
CA TYR A 194 1.21 -14.79 -1.28
C TYR A 194 0.40 -13.55 -1.65
N GLY A 195 0.43 -12.58 -0.73
CA GLY A 195 -0.08 -11.23 -0.92
C GLY A 195 0.74 -10.24 -0.09
N LYS A 196 0.95 -9.04 -0.61
CA LYS A 196 1.68 -8.00 0.11
C LYS A 196 0.82 -7.41 1.22
N ARG A 197 1.17 -7.70 2.47
CA ARG A 197 0.52 -7.15 3.67
C ARG A 197 1.20 -5.88 4.15
N TYR A 198 0.43 -5.01 4.79
CA TYR A 198 0.86 -3.73 5.35
C TYR A 198 0.23 -3.51 6.73
N PRO A 199 0.90 -2.79 7.66
CA PRO A 199 0.44 -2.62 9.05
C PRO A 199 -0.55 -1.47 9.27
N ASN A 200 -0.98 -0.77 8.23
CA ASN A 200 -1.63 0.53 8.32
C ASN A 200 -3.01 0.55 7.64
N GLY A 201 -3.90 -0.31 8.10
CA GLY A 201 -5.29 -0.40 7.67
C GLY A 201 -6.28 0.00 8.76
N ILE A 202 -7.42 0.55 8.34
CA ILE A 202 -8.64 0.67 9.16
C ILE A 202 -9.76 -0.09 8.46
N GLU A 203 -10.60 -0.78 9.21
CA GLU A 203 -11.73 -1.53 8.64
C GLU A 203 -12.93 -0.62 8.43
N VAL A 204 -13.20 -0.24 7.19
CA VAL A 204 -14.30 0.69 6.82
C VAL A 204 -15.60 -0.01 6.42
N ALA A 205 -15.54 -1.31 6.16
CA ALA A 205 -16.66 -2.22 5.98
C ALA A 205 -16.17 -3.66 6.21
N PRO A 206 -17.01 -4.65 6.46
CA PRO A 206 -16.60 -6.02 6.75
C PRO A 206 -15.59 -6.57 5.72
N GLY A 207 -14.37 -6.86 6.16
CA GLY A 207 -13.26 -7.36 5.35
C GLY A 207 -12.64 -6.34 4.37
N LYS A 208 -13.04 -5.07 4.41
CA LYS A 208 -12.53 -4.01 3.53
C LYS A 208 -11.77 -2.96 4.33
N ALA A 209 -10.60 -2.59 3.82
CA ALA A 209 -9.79 -1.56 4.44
C ALA A 209 -9.69 -0.28 3.61
N LYS A 210 -9.43 0.83 4.30
CA LYS A 210 -8.71 1.98 3.77
C LYS A 210 -7.32 2.04 4.41
N SER A 211 -6.39 2.72 3.76
CA SER A 211 -5.03 2.89 4.28
C SER A 211 -4.91 4.17 5.11
N THR A 212 -4.05 4.14 6.12
CA THR A 212 -3.67 5.34 6.88
C THR A 212 -2.17 5.64 6.78
N ILE A 213 -1.47 5.06 5.79
CA ILE A 213 0.00 5.11 5.71
C ILE A 213 0.56 6.53 5.77
N TYR A 214 -0.01 7.48 5.02
CA TYR A 214 0.47 8.87 5.04
C TYR A 214 0.00 9.64 6.27
N ALA A 215 -1.18 9.34 6.77
CA ALA A 215 -1.67 9.89 8.04
C ALA A 215 -0.78 9.46 9.22
N ASN A 216 -0.41 8.17 9.27
CA ASN A 216 0.54 7.66 10.27
C ASN A 216 1.88 8.39 10.22
N VAL A 217 2.44 8.66 9.02
CA VAL A 217 3.65 9.45 8.87
C VAL A 217 3.44 10.84 9.45
N GLY A 218 2.28 11.48 9.21
CA GLY A 218 1.94 12.78 9.76
C GLY A 218 1.91 12.79 11.29
N ALA A 219 1.36 11.75 11.94
CA ALA A 219 1.37 11.57 13.38
C ALA A 219 2.78 11.33 13.93
N PHE A 220 3.53 10.42 13.28
CA PHE A 220 4.87 10.03 13.74
C PHE A 220 5.95 11.09 13.47
N ASP A 221 5.70 12.06 12.61
CA ASP A 221 6.54 13.24 12.42
C ASP A 221 6.36 14.29 13.54
N GLN A 222 5.36 14.10 14.39
CA GLN A 222 5.14 14.84 15.65
C GLN A 222 5.55 13.95 16.84
N ALA A 223 4.62 13.69 17.75
CA ALA A 223 4.86 12.90 18.95
C ALA A 223 4.06 11.57 18.97
N GLY A 224 3.34 11.23 17.90
CA GLY A 224 2.53 10.01 17.82
C GLY A 224 3.36 8.74 17.99
N ILE A 225 2.79 7.76 18.69
CA ILE A 225 3.40 6.43 18.92
C ILE A 225 2.44 5.31 18.55
N LEU A 226 3.01 4.14 18.25
CA LEU A 226 2.24 2.93 17.95
C LEU A 226 2.27 2.00 19.17
N VAL A 227 1.10 1.66 19.69
CA VAL A 227 0.95 0.78 20.84
C VAL A 227 0.10 -0.44 20.53
N ASN A 228 0.22 -1.49 21.35
CA ASN A 228 -0.62 -2.68 21.29
C ASN A 228 -1.82 -2.55 22.27
N ILE A 229 -2.65 -3.58 22.33
CA ILE A 229 -3.82 -3.62 23.23
C ILE A 229 -3.43 -3.57 24.72
N ASP A 230 -2.22 -3.97 25.07
CA ASP A 230 -1.69 -3.88 26.44
C ASP A 230 -1.20 -2.46 26.77
N GLY A 231 -1.32 -1.49 25.87
CA GLY A 231 -0.86 -0.12 26.06
C GLY A 231 0.65 0.08 25.94
N LYS A 232 1.36 -0.86 25.34
CA LYS A 232 2.84 -0.84 25.22
C LYS A 232 3.26 -0.55 23.78
N ARG A 233 4.28 0.30 23.59
CA ARG A 233 5.00 0.37 22.30
C ARG A 233 5.62 -0.99 22.00
N PHE A 234 5.70 -1.35 20.73
CA PHE A 234 6.23 -2.65 20.31
C PHE A 234 7.18 -2.54 19.11
N VAL A 235 7.43 -1.31 18.60
CA VAL A 235 8.22 -1.12 17.39
C VAL A 235 8.72 0.32 17.26
N ASN A 236 9.73 0.51 16.41
CA ASN A 236 10.09 1.82 15.86
C ASN A 236 9.06 2.24 14.79
N GLU A 237 8.31 3.29 15.03
CA GLU A 237 7.25 3.78 14.16
C GLU A 237 7.75 4.32 12.79
N LYS A 238 9.05 4.55 12.69
CA LYS A 238 9.71 5.01 11.45
C LYS A 238 10.42 3.87 10.71
N ALA A 239 10.27 2.63 11.18
CA ALA A 239 10.77 1.46 10.48
C ALA A 239 9.98 1.19 9.19
N SER A 240 10.49 0.31 8.34
CA SER A 240 9.78 -0.12 7.13
C SER A 240 8.47 -0.84 7.47
N ASN A 241 7.53 -0.86 6.54
CA ASN A 241 6.23 -1.51 6.73
C ASN A 241 6.34 -2.95 7.22
N ARG A 242 7.34 -3.70 6.74
CA ARG A 242 7.59 -5.07 7.19
C ARG A 242 8.03 -5.12 8.64
N HIS A 243 9.00 -4.28 9.02
CA HIS A 243 9.50 -4.24 10.39
C HIS A 243 8.46 -3.77 11.41
N ILE A 244 7.40 -3.09 10.95
CA ILE A 244 6.23 -2.76 11.77
C ILE A 244 5.22 -3.91 11.77
N LEU A 245 4.99 -4.55 10.63
CA LEU A 245 3.99 -5.60 10.47
C LEU A 245 4.33 -6.85 11.27
N ASP A 246 5.58 -7.32 11.19
CA ASP A 246 5.99 -8.57 11.82
C ASP A 246 5.79 -8.55 13.37
N PRO A 247 6.22 -7.50 14.11
CA PRO A 247 5.89 -7.36 15.53
C PRO A 247 4.39 -7.15 15.78
N MET A 248 3.68 -6.41 14.90
CA MET A 248 2.24 -6.21 15.05
C MET A 248 1.46 -7.52 15.03
N LEU A 249 1.84 -8.46 14.17
CA LEU A 249 1.22 -9.78 14.08
C LEU A 249 1.45 -10.65 15.31
N GLN A 250 2.44 -10.32 16.15
CA GLN A 250 2.71 -10.99 17.42
C GLN A 250 1.90 -10.40 18.59
N ASN A 251 1.25 -9.23 18.41
CA ASN A 251 0.37 -8.69 19.44
C ASN A 251 -0.82 -9.63 19.67
N ALA A 252 -1.39 -9.62 20.87
CA ALA A 252 -2.46 -10.53 21.28
C ALA A 252 -3.67 -10.57 20.33
N ASN A 253 -3.97 -9.45 19.68
CA ASN A 253 -5.06 -9.33 18.70
C ASN A 253 -4.56 -9.10 17.25
N GLY A 254 -3.25 -9.19 17.00
CA GLY A 254 -2.65 -8.96 15.70
C GLY A 254 -2.77 -7.51 15.18
N GLN A 255 -3.01 -6.55 16.05
CA GLN A 255 -3.28 -5.15 15.71
C GLN A 255 -2.35 -4.19 16.44
N GLY A 256 -2.32 -2.94 15.97
CA GLY A 256 -1.73 -1.80 16.65
C GLY A 256 -2.71 -0.66 16.76
N TYR A 257 -2.34 0.37 17.51
CA TYR A 257 -3.13 1.57 17.74
C TYR A 257 -2.22 2.78 17.71
N VAL A 258 -2.51 3.76 16.86
CA VAL A 258 -1.80 5.04 16.89
C VAL A 258 -2.37 5.87 18.01
N PHE A 259 -1.56 6.12 19.04
CA PHE A 259 -1.87 7.04 20.12
C PHE A 259 -1.29 8.42 19.80
N MET A 260 -2.10 9.46 19.95
CA MET A 260 -1.78 10.83 19.54
C MET A 260 -2.28 11.84 20.56
N ASP A 261 -1.48 12.90 20.79
CA ASP A 261 -1.97 14.16 21.34
C ASP A 261 -2.60 15.03 20.24
N GLN A 262 -3.07 16.22 20.58
CA GLN A 262 -3.73 17.13 19.63
C GLN A 262 -2.86 17.45 18.41
N LYS A 263 -1.58 17.76 18.62
CA LYS A 263 -0.67 18.13 17.53
C LYS A 263 -0.38 16.97 16.60
N SER A 264 -0.20 15.78 17.14
CA SER A 264 -0.02 14.55 16.36
C SER A 264 -1.27 14.18 15.58
N TRP A 265 -2.46 14.38 16.18
CA TRP A 265 -3.75 14.24 15.50
C TRP A 265 -3.89 15.19 14.32
N GLU A 266 -3.55 16.47 14.48
CA GLU A 266 -3.57 17.44 13.37
C GLU A 266 -2.69 16.99 12.19
N GLY A 267 -1.50 16.45 12.48
CA GLY A 267 -0.62 15.87 11.48
C GLY A 267 -1.23 14.64 10.78
N PHE A 268 -1.87 13.77 11.55
CA PHE A 268 -2.59 12.60 11.07
C PHE A 268 -3.79 13.00 10.19
N TYR A 269 -4.68 13.84 10.73
CA TYR A 269 -5.92 14.28 10.10
C TYR A 269 -5.67 14.96 8.76
N LYS A 270 -4.69 15.88 8.72
CA LYS A 270 -4.30 16.60 7.49
C LYS A 270 -4.01 15.67 6.33
N ARG A 271 -3.41 14.49 6.59
CA ARG A 271 -2.92 13.57 5.56
C ARG A 271 -3.85 12.39 5.27
N LEU A 272 -4.97 12.26 5.97
CA LEU A 272 -5.96 11.19 5.72
C LEU A 272 -6.48 11.18 4.27
N PRO A 273 -6.79 12.32 3.63
CA PRO A 273 -7.31 12.31 2.26
C PRO A 273 -6.33 11.75 1.21
N GLU A 274 -5.03 11.78 1.48
CA GLU A 274 -4.00 11.23 0.57
C GLU A 274 -4.17 9.71 0.34
N THR A 275 -4.87 9.02 1.23
CA THR A 275 -5.13 7.57 1.15
C THR A 275 -6.62 7.23 1.04
N GLY A 276 -7.46 8.23 0.75
CA GLY A 276 -8.87 8.04 0.44
C GLY A 276 -9.80 7.98 1.66
N VAL A 277 -9.33 8.42 2.84
CA VAL A 277 -10.20 8.69 4.00
C VAL A 277 -10.46 10.19 4.02
N SER A 278 -11.67 10.63 3.67
CA SER A 278 -12.02 12.05 3.71
C SER A 278 -12.05 12.58 5.15
N HIS A 279 -11.95 13.89 5.30
CA HIS A 279 -12.14 14.51 6.63
C HIS A 279 -13.56 14.23 7.16
N GLU A 280 -14.57 14.25 6.31
CA GLU A 280 -15.94 13.90 6.67
C GLU A 280 -16.06 12.46 7.19
N ASP A 281 -15.40 11.48 6.51
CA ASP A 281 -15.31 10.09 7.02
C ASP A 281 -14.67 10.05 8.42
N ALA A 282 -13.55 10.75 8.61
CA ALA A 282 -12.84 10.76 9.88
C ALA A 282 -13.67 11.37 11.03
N ASP A 283 -14.36 12.48 10.76
CA ASP A 283 -15.26 13.12 11.72
C ASP A 283 -16.43 12.22 12.09
N LYS A 284 -17.00 11.52 11.10
CA LYS A 284 -18.02 10.49 11.32
C LYS A 284 -17.50 9.35 12.20
N TYR A 285 -16.29 8.86 11.94
CA TYR A 285 -15.70 7.78 12.74
C TYR A 285 -15.41 8.23 14.17
N LEU A 286 -14.94 9.47 14.38
CA LEU A 286 -14.78 10.04 15.73
C LEU A 286 -16.12 10.19 16.45
N ALA A 287 -17.17 10.60 15.75
CA ALA A 287 -18.51 10.73 16.34
C ALA A 287 -19.12 9.38 16.76
N GLN A 288 -18.67 8.27 16.17
CA GLN A 288 -19.05 6.91 16.58
C GLN A 288 -18.41 6.50 17.92
N ASP A 289 -17.34 7.19 18.34
CA ASP A 289 -16.68 7.04 19.64
C ASP A 289 -16.34 5.57 19.97
N GLY A 290 -15.78 4.85 19.00
CA GLY A 290 -15.35 3.45 19.14
C GLY A 290 -16.47 2.40 19.17
N LYS A 291 -17.76 2.79 19.03
CA LYS A 291 -18.89 1.85 19.09
C LYS A 291 -18.98 0.95 17.86
N THR A 292 -18.41 1.36 16.76
CA THR A 292 -18.37 0.61 15.48
C THR A 292 -17.01 0.77 14.83
N ALA A 293 -16.67 -0.14 13.90
CA ALA A 293 -15.48 0.00 13.08
C ALA A 293 -15.64 1.11 12.02
N PRO A 294 -14.58 1.80 11.66
CA PRO A 294 -13.24 1.72 12.25
C PRO A 294 -13.16 2.40 13.62
N LEU A 295 -12.27 1.92 14.50
CA LEU A 295 -12.07 2.51 15.81
C LEU A 295 -11.30 3.82 15.71
N PHE A 296 -12.02 4.92 15.92
CA PHE A 296 -11.52 6.28 16.12
C PHE A 296 -12.12 6.80 17.42
N VAL A 297 -11.28 7.13 18.39
CA VAL A 297 -11.74 7.64 19.69
C VAL A 297 -10.96 8.87 20.11
N LYS A 298 -11.64 9.73 20.88
CA LYS A 298 -11.10 10.93 21.52
C LYS A 298 -11.40 10.91 23.00
N GLY A 299 -10.47 11.36 23.82
CA GLY A 299 -10.66 11.52 25.26
C GLY A 299 -9.91 12.75 25.81
N ALA A 300 -10.40 13.30 26.91
CA ALA A 300 -9.73 14.43 27.58
C ALA A 300 -8.46 13.97 28.32
N THR A 301 -8.42 12.72 28.75
CA THR A 301 -7.28 12.12 29.45
C THR A 301 -6.80 10.84 28.76
N VAL A 302 -5.58 10.41 29.11
CA VAL A 302 -5.03 9.13 28.61
C VAL A 302 -5.90 7.96 29.06
N GLU A 303 -6.42 8.03 30.30
CA GLU A 303 -7.29 7.00 30.87
C GLU A 303 -8.62 6.90 30.09
N GLU A 304 -9.24 8.03 29.79
CA GLU A 304 -10.51 8.06 29.04
C GLU A 304 -10.34 7.49 27.63
N VAL A 305 -9.35 7.97 26.88
CA VAL A 305 -9.17 7.51 25.49
C VAL A 305 -8.77 6.03 25.43
N ALA A 306 -7.96 5.56 26.39
CA ALA A 306 -7.58 4.15 26.53
C ALA A 306 -8.80 3.26 26.84
N ALA A 307 -9.67 3.68 27.75
CA ALA A 307 -10.89 2.96 28.09
C ALA A 307 -11.82 2.80 26.88
N LYS A 308 -12.02 3.89 26.10
CA LYS A 308 -12.81 3.88 24.84
C LYS A 308 -12.22 2.94 23.79
N ALA A 309 -10.89 2.82 23.73
CA ALA A 309 -10.19 1.93 22.82
C ALA A 309 -10.02 0.48 23.33
N GLY A 310 -10.44 0.21 24.56
CA GLY A 310 -10.22 -1.09 25.21
C GLY A 310 -8.75 -1.41 25.52
N ILE A 311 -7.90 -0.37 25.65
CA ILE A 311 -6.45 -0.47 25.91
C ILE A 311 -6.18 -0.34 27.41
N ASN A 312 -5.14 -1.02 27.91
CA ASN A 312 -4.72 -0.89 29.30
C ASN A 312 -4.24 0.54 29.60
N ALA A 313 -5.06 1.30 30.32
CA ALA A 313 -4.81 2.72 30.58
C ALA A 313 -3.56 2.97 31.44
N ALA A 314 -3.33 2.17 32.48
CA ALA A 314 -2.17 2.33 33.36
C ALA A 314 -0.86 2.07 32.59
N ALA A 315 -0.83 1.02 31.76
CA ALA A 315 0.32 0.72 30.93
C ALA A 315 0.53 1.78 29.85
N LEU A 316 -0.53 2.29 29.22
CA LEU A 316 -0.43 3.36 28.23
C LEU A 316 0.15 4.63 28.84
N LYS A 317 -0.30 5.02 30.05
CA LYS A 317 0.26 6.18 30.78
C LYS A 317 1.75 6.00 31.09
N ALA A 318 2.15 4.82 31.52
CA ALA A 318 3.56 4.50 31.74
C ALA A 318 4.37 4.55 30.42
N THR A 319 3.79 4.08 29.33
CA THR A 319 4.41 4.12 27.99
C THR A 319 4.63 5.56 27.53
N VAL A 320 3.65 6.44 27.71
CA VAL A 320 3.75 7.87 27.38
C VAL A 320 4.88 8.53 28.19
N ALA A 321 4.92 8.31 29.52
CA ALA A 321 5.97 8.86 30.38
C ALA A 321 7.36 8.35 29.97
N ARG A 322 7.48 7.07 29.64
CA ARG A 322 8.74 6.45 29.18
C ARG A 322 9.20 7.04 27.84
N TYR A 323 8.29 7.17 26.86
CA TYR A 323 8.59 7.77 25.56
C TYR A 323 9.04 9.23 25.69
N ASN A 324 8.37 10.03 26.55
CA ASN A 324 8.77 11.41 26.82
C ASN A 324 10.16 11.48 27.47
N GLY A 325 10.52 10.51 28.28
CA GLY A 325 11.88 10.35 28.79
C GLY A 325 12.92 10.14 27.69
N PHE A 326 12.61 9.36 26.67
CA PHE A 326 13.50 9.14 25.51
C PHE A 326 13.64 10.41 24.66
N VAL A 327 12.56 11.21 24.48
CA VAL A 327 12.61 12.48 23.77
C VAL A 327 13.58 13.44 24.48
N LYS A 328 13.47 13.55 25.83
CA LYS A 328 14.40 14.37 26.65
C LYS A 328 15.84 13.90 26.54
N ALA A 329 16.04 12.57 26.62
CA ALA A 329 17.35 11.96 26.53
C ALA A 329 17.93 11.97 25.09
N LYS A 330 17.14 12.34 24.08
CA LYS A 330 17.48 12.26 22.66
C LYS A 330 17.96 10.85 22.26
N LYS A 331 17.34 9.80 22.85
CA LYS A 331 17.67 8.41 22.59
C LYS A 331 16.49 7.52 22.92
N ASP A 332 15.96 6.81 21.93
CA ASP A 332 14.98 5.74 22.14
C ASP A 332 15.72 4.43 22.47
N ALA A 333 15.76 4.09 23.74
CA ALA A 333 16.45 2.89 24.22
C ALA A 333 15.65 1.60 23.98
N ASP A 334 14.38 1.69 23.58
CA ASP A 334 13.54 0.52 23.36
C ASP A 334 13.57 0.03 21.91
N PHE A 335 13.50 0.97 20.94
CA PHE A 335 13.29 0.62 19.53
C PHE A 335 14.17 1.42 18.55
N ASP A 336 15.12 2.19 19.03
CA ASP A 336 16.07 2.97 18.24
C ASP A 336 15.38 3.90 17.21
N ARG A 337 14.24 4.52 17.59
CA ARG A 337 13.62 5.55 16.74
C ARG A 337 14.60 6.71 16.57
N PRO A 338 14.96 7.09 15.31
CA PRO A 338 15.97 8.13 15.10
C PRO A 338 15.55 9.48 15.69
N VAL A 339 16.50 10.19 16.31
CA VAL A 339 16.28 11.44 17.06
C VAL A 339 15.58 12.51 16.22
N GLN A 340 15.89 12.60 14.92
CA GLN A 340 15.23 13.55 14.01
C GLN A 340 13.71 13.33 13.88
N TYR A 341 13.19 12.18 14.31
CA TYR A 341 11.76 11.87 14.35
C TYR A 341 11.16 11.89 15.76
N MET A 342 11.94 12.25 16.78
CA MET A 342 11.49 12.46 18.15
C MET A 342 11.49 13.96 18.47
N LYS A 343 10.68 14.73 17.72
CA LYS A 343 10.72 16.19 17.70
C LYS A 343 10.09 16.85 18.93
N ALA A 344 9.15 16.17 19.58
CA ALA A 344 8.39 16.70 20.70
C ALA A 344 7.99 15.58 21.67
N GLU A 345 7.79 15.94 22.92
CA GLU A 345 7.11 15.11 23.91
C GLU A 345 5.62 15.04 23.57
N ILE A 346 4.98 13.92 23.90
CA ILE A 346 3.51 13.84 23.93
C ILE A 346 3.04 14.80 25.00
N SER A 347 2.07 15.66 24.67
CA SER A 347 1.53 16.67 25.59
C SER A 347 1.06 16.03 26.91
N ALA A 348 1.27 16.74 28.00
CA ALA A 348 0.71 16.35 29.31
C ALA A 348 -0.79 16.66 29.39
N GLU A 349 -1.29 17.52 28.52
CA GLU A 349 -2.69 17.94 28.46
C GLU A 349 -3.35 17.42 27.18
N GLY A 350 -4.56 16.89 27.33
CA GLY A 350 -5.37 16.43 26.19
C GLY A 350 -5.90 17.56 25.31
N PRO A 351 -6.72 17.23 24.33
CA PRO A 351 -7.28 15.91 24.09
C PRO A 351 -6.30 14.92 23.48
N TYR A 352 -6.58 13.64 23.69
CA TYR A 352 -5.85 12.52 23.10
C TYR A 352 -6.74 11.74 22.13
N TYR A 353 -6.10 11.07 21.18
CA TYR A 353 -6.78 10.30 20.15
C TYR A 353 -6.14 8.92 20.01
N ILE A 354 -6.97 7.92 19.71
CA ILE A 354 -6.51 6.58 19.32
C ILE A 354 -7.23 6.17 18.04
N VAL A 355 -6.43 5.64 17.10
CA VAL A 355 -6.93 5.07 15.85
C VAL A 355 -6.36 3.66 15.66
N GLU A 356 -7.25 2.70 15.38
CA GLU A 356 -6.83 1.32 15.09
C GLU A 356 -5.87 1.24 13.92
N GLN A 357 -5.01 0.22 13.96
CA GLN A 357 -4.15 -0.16 12.84
C GLN A 357 -4.24 -1.68 12.66
N ARG A 358 -4.84 -2.08 11.56
CA ARG A 358 -5.04 -3.48 11.23
C ARG A 358 -4.19 -3.91 10.04
N PRO A 359 -3.71 -5.14 10.00
CA PRO A 359 -3.09 -5.69 8.80
C PRO A 359 -4.05 -5.60 7.61
N ARG A 360 -3.55 -5.12 6.50
CA ARG A 360 -4.28 -5.05 5.22
C ARG A 360 -3.41 -5.55 4.08
N PHE A 361 -4.03 -6.02 3.01
CA PHE A 361 -3.32 -6.32 1.75
C PHE A 361 -3.99 -5.64 0.57
N ALA A 362 -3.23 -5.38 -0.48
CA ALA A 362 -3.70 -4.70 -1.69
C ALA A 362 -3.47 -5.54 -2.96
N THR A 363 -2.41 -6.31 -2.97
CA THR A 363 -1.96 -7.06 -4.15
C THR A 363 -1.75 -8.51 -3.81
N THR A 364 -2.13 -9.38 -4.74
CA THR A 364 -1.80 -10.81 -4.75
C THR A 364 -0.59 -11.04 -5.64
N MET A 365 0.16 -12.10 -5.34
CA MET A 365 1.29 -12.57 -6.13
C MET A 365 0.82 -13.84 -6.86
N GLY A 366 1.10 -13.98 -8.13
CA GLY A 366 0.63 -15.17 -8.84
C GLY A 366 0.27 -14.92 -10.27
#